data_01e6e78be6cf0c81c34ca1b3a46a5b74
#
_entry.id   01e6e78be6cf0c81c34ca1b3a46a5b74
#
_cell.length_a   1.000
_cell.length_b   1.000
_cell.length_c   1.000
_cell.angle_alpha   90.00
_cell.angle_beta   90.00
_cell.angle_gamma   90.00
#
_symmetry.space_group_name_H-M   'P 1'
#
loop_
_entity.id
_entity.type
_entity.pdbx_description
1 polymer ?
#
loop_
_entity_poly.entity_id
_entity_poly.type
_entity_poly.pdbx_seq_one_letter_code
_entity_poly.pdbx_strand_id
1 'polypeptide(L)'
;MVGPMDVFESFRLNGKVAIVTGAGKGIGAAIAVTLAEAGADVAISARTKSDLDGVAEQIRATGRRALVFPADVMNFDELGGLVDATVAEFGGLDIVVNNAGGSNAKAFSLTTVEELEWCFRFNVSTAFEMTRLAVPHLLARGAGSIVNITSVSGHKAVRGSVTYATAKGALSHMTRNVAADLAPKIRVNAIAPGAIETDSLAGWLDQFGEVREQMLERTAMRRNGRVADIALACLYLASPASSWVTGKILEVDGMAQHELIDKHLADL
;
A
#
# COMPACT_ATOMS: atom_id res chain seq x y z
N MET A 1 -29.90 21.89 -3.94
CA MET A 1 -29.91 21.77 -2.46
C MET A 1 -29.06 20.57 -2.10
N VAL A 2 -28.09 20.71 -1.19
CA VAL A 2 -27.32 19.61 -0.64
C VAL A 2 -28.19 18.93 0.40
N GLY A 3 -28.60 17.67 0.19
CA GLY A 3 -29.30 16.87 1.20
C GLY A 3 -28.42 16.63 2.43
N PRO A 4 -28.97 16.20 3.57
CA PRO A 4 -28.18 15.89 4.75
C PRO A 4 -27.19 14.76 4.41
N MET A 5 -25.89 15.03 4.59
CA MET A 5 -24.81 14.08 4.40
C MET A 5 -24.39 13.60 5.80
N ASP A 6 -24.44 12.29 6.06
CA ASP A 6 -23.75 11.75 7.21
C ASP A 6 -22.28 11.54 6.85
N VAL A 7 -21.44 12.45 7.33
CA VAL A 7 -20.01 12.47 7.02
C VAL A 7 -19.34 11.18 7.52
N PHE A 8 -19.70 10.71 8.70
CA PHE A 8 -19.09 9.51 9.27
C PHE A 8 -19.50 8.23 8.54
N GLU A 9 -20.75 8.14 8.09
CA GLU A 9 -21.22 7.01 7.28
C GLU A 9 -20.45 6.91 5.95
N SER A 10 -19.99 8.03 5.39
CA SER A 10 -19.18 8.04 4.16
C SER A 10 -17.83 7.33 4.31
N PHE A 11 -17.32 7.18 5.53
CA PHE A 11 -16.08 6.47 5.83
C PHE A 11 -16.31 5.02 6.34
N ARG A 12 -17.57 4.62 6.56
CA ARG A 12 -17.89 3.28 7.04
C ARG A 12 -17.70 2.22 5.96
N LEU A 13 -17.22 1.07 6.40
CA LEU A 13 -17.00 -0.12 5.57
C LEU A 13 -17.83 -1.31 6.04
N ASN A 14 -18.97 -1.05 6.67
CA ASN A 14 -19.86 -2.09 7.18
C ASN A 14 -20.26 -3.07 6.07
N GLY A 15 -20.05 -4.37 6.29
CA GLY A 15 -20.36 -5.42 5.31
C GLY A 15 -19.41 -5.47 4.12
N LYS A 16 -18.29 -4.74 4.15
CA LYS A 16 -17.24 -4.79 3.16
C LYS A 16 -16.17 -5.81 3.53
N VAL A 17 -15.55 -6.37 2.52
CA VAL A 17 -14.45 -7.33 2.62
C VAL A 17 -13.22 -6.76 1.95
N ALA A 18 -12.10 -6.76 2.68
CA ALA A 18 -10.83 -6.24 2.19
C ALA A 18 -9.74 -7.32 2.16
N ILE A 19 -8.85 -7.26 1.17
CA ILE A 19 -7.55 -7.94 1.16
C ILE A 19 -6.46 -6.89 1.34
N VAL A 20 -5.50 -7.16 2.24
CA VAL A 20 -4.29 -6.34 2.41
C VAL A 20 -3.05 -7.22 2.30
N THR A 21 -2.20 -6.97 1.29
CA THR A 21 -0.93 -7.67 1.12
C THR A 21 0.19 -6.97 1.89
N GLY A 22 1.20 -7.72 2.36
CA GLY A 22 2.27 -7.17 3.18
C GLY A 22 1.78 -6.65 4.54
N ALA A 23 0.72 -7.27 5.08
CA ALA A 23 0.00 -6.79 6.26
C ALA A 23 0.60 -7.23 7.60
N GLY A 24 1.75 -7.90 7.62
CA GLY A 24 2.34 -8.40 8.88
C GLY A 24 2.90 -7.31 9.78
N LYS A 25 3.34 -6.16 9.22
CA LYS A 25 3.97 -5.06 9.97
C LYS A 25 3.72 -3.70 9.28
N GLY A 26 4.06 -2.64 9.99
CA GLY A 26 4.17 -1.29 9.46
C GLY A 26 2.90 -0.77 8.79
N ILE A 27 3.02 -0.22 7.59
CA ILE A 27 1.92 0.41 6.85
C ILE A 27 0.78 -0.58 6.58
N GLY A 28 1.09 -1.80 6.12
CA GLY A 28 0.08 -2.80 5.80
C GLY A 28 -0.72 -3.26 7.02
N ALA A 29 -0.06 -3.46 8.15
CA ALA A 29 -0.74 -3.80 9.41
C ALA A 29 -1.67 -2.67 9.87
N ALA A 30 -1.18 -1.42 9.86
CA ALA A 30 -1.99 -0.26 10.23
C ALA A 30 -3.20 -0.09 9.31
N ILE A 31 -3.05 -0.28 7.99
CA ILE A 31 -4.16 -0.24 7.04
C ILE A 31 -5.19 -1.32 7.38
N ALA A 32 -4.75 -2.57 7.60
CA ALA A 32 -5.64 -3.69 7.89
C ALA A 32 -6.50 -3.44 9.14
N VAL A 33 -5.88 -2.96 10.22
CA VAL A 33 -6.58 -2.62 11.46
C VAL A 33 -7.54 -1.45 11.25
N THR A 34 -7.11 -0.38 10.56
CA THR A 34 -7.96 0.80 10.30
C THR A 34 -9.18 0.46 9.44
N LEU A 35 -9.03 -0.41 8.42
CA LEU A 35 -10.19 -0.88 7.63
C LEU A 35 -11.16 -1.71 8.49
N ALA A 36 -10.65 -2.51 9.44
CA ALA A 36 -11.48 -3.25 10.38
C ALA A 36 -12.21 -2.32 11.36
N GLU A 37 -11.54 -1.31 11.91
CA GLU A 37 -12.17 -0.27 12.75
C GLU A 37 -13.28 0.47 12.02
N ALA A 38 -13.14 0.66 10.70
CA ALA A 38 -14.18 1.24 9.86
C ALA A 38 -15.32 0.26 9.53
N GLY A 39 -15.22 -1.03 9.88
CA GLY A 39 -16.29 -2.02 9.75
C GLY A 39 -16.07 -3.12 8.72
N ALA A 40 -14.90 -3.21 8.07
CA ALA A 40 -14.62 -4.27 7.11
C ALA A 40 -14.19 -5.58 7.77
N ASP A 41 -14.50 -6.71 7.17
CA ASP A 41 -13.81 -7.98 7.40
C ASP A 41 -12.55 -8.02 6.55
N VAL A 42 -11.42 -8.47 7.10
CA VAL A 42 -10.12 -8.29 6.45
C VAL A 42 -9.35 -9.61 6.31
N ALA A 43 -8.96 -9.93 5.08
CA ALA A 43 -7.95 -10.94 4.80
C ALA A 43 -6.57 -10.28 4.77
N ILE A 44 -5.64 -10.80 5.54
CA ILE A 44 -4.28 -10.28 5.68
C ILE A 44 -3.26 -11.30 5.20
N SER A 45 -2.30 -10.85 4.40
CA SER A 45 -1.26 -11.72 3.86
C SER A 45 0.13 -11.12 3.99
N ALA A 46 1.06 -11.95 4.40
CA ALA A 46 2.50 -11.73 4.42
C ALA A 46 3.20 -13.10 4.56
N ARG A 47 4.53 -13.16 4.43
CA ARG A 47 5.29 -14.42 4.52
C ARG A 47 5.35 -14.98 5.94
N THR A 48 5.38 -14.13 6.96
CA THR A 48 5.58 -14.52 8.37
C THR A 48 4.23 -14.66 9.06
N LYS A 49 3.84 -15.90 9.36
CA LYS A 49 2.55 -16.18 10.00
C LYS A 49 2.41 -15.52 11.38
N SER A 50 3.46 -15.56 12.22
CA SER A 50 3.41 -14.97 13.57
C SER A 50 3.15 -13.46 13.56
N ASP A 51 3.67 -12.73 12.57
CA ASP A 51 3.39 -11.31 12.40
C ASP A 51 1.91 -11.08 12.06
N LEU A 52 1.36 -11.93 11.18
CA LEU A 52 -0.06 -11.87 10.79
C LEU A 52 -0.98 -12.22 11.97
N ASP A 53 -0.62 -13.20 12.79
CA ASP A 53 -1.43 -13.60 13.95
C ASP A 53 -1.64 -12.41 14.91
N GLY A 54 -0.57 -11.62 15.18
CA GLY A 54 -0.67 -10.42 16.03
C GLY A 54 -1.55 -9.32 15.43
N VAL A 55 -1.55 -9.15 14.10
CA VAL A 55 -2.45 -8.19 13.42
C VAL A 55 -3.88 -8.72 13.42
N ALA A 56 -4.08 -10.03 13.23
CA ALA A 56 -5.41 -10.63 13.26
C ALA A 56 -6.07 -10.48 14.64
N GLU A 57 -5.33 -10.56 15.73
CA GLU A 57 -5.85 -10.28 17.07
C GLU A 57 -6.35 -8.85 17.19
N GLN A 58 -5.61 -7.86 16.67
CA GLN A 58 -6.03 -6.46 16.65
C GLN A 58 -7.31 -6.26 15.83
N ILE A 59 -7.41 -6.89 14.64
CA ILE A 59 -8.62 -6.86 13.82
C ILE A 59 -9.81 -7.44 14.59
N ARG A 60 -9.63 -8.62 15.21
CA ARG A 60 -10.72 -9.28 15.97
C ARG A 60 -11.16 -8.46 17.18
N ALA A 61 -10.24 -7.72 17.80
CA ALA A 61 -10.56 -6.81 18.91
C ALA A 61 -11.51 -5.67 18.51
N THR A 62 -11.58 -5.31 17.21
CA THR A 62 -12.58 -4.36 16.68
C THR A 62 -13.97 -4.97 16.48
N GLY A 63 -14.14 -6.28 16.74
CA GLY A 63 -15.38 -7.02 16.48
C GLY A 63 -15.51 -7.51 15.02
N ARG A 64 -14.45 -7.39 14.20
CA ARG A 64 -14.46 -7.84 12.80
C ARG A 64 -13.75 -9.18 12.62
N ARG A 65 -14.02 -9.85 11.48
CA ARG A 65 -13.38 -11.12 11.15
C ARG A 65 -12.01 -10.85 10.50
N ALA A 66 -11.03 -11.70 10.81
CA ALA A 66 -9.70 -11.69 10.22
C ALA A 66 -9.38 -13.06 9.62
N LEU A 67 -9.08 -13.12 8.32
CA LEU A 67 -8.49 -14.28 7.66
C LEU A 67 -6.96 -14.09 7.60
N VAL A 68 -6.21 -15.00 8.18
CA VAL A 68 -4.75 -15.05 8.12
C VAL A 68 -4.36 -15.99 7.00
N PHE A 69 -3.70 -15.45 5.97
CA PHE A 69 -3.23 -16.22 4.82
C PHE A 69 -1.74 -15.96 4.56
N PRO A 70 -0.83 -16.77 5.10
CA PRO A 70 0.59 -16.67 4.82
C PRO A 70 0.86 -16.93 3.33
N ALA A 71 1.49 -15.98 2.63
CA ALA A 71 1.83 -16.12 1.23
C ALA A 71 3.06 -15.26 0.85
N ASP A 72 3.80 -15.73 -0.14
CA ASP A 72 4.73 -14.90 -0.89
C ASP A 72 4.02 -14.33 -2.13
N VAL A 73 3.86 -13.01 -2.17
CA VAL A 73 3.22 -12.34 -3.32
C VAL A 73 3.96 -12.57 -4.65
N MET A 74 5.23 -13.01 -4.60
CA MET A 74 5.99 -13.40 -5.79
C MET A 74 5.55 -14.74 -6.37
N ASN A 75 4.81 -15.55 -5.61
CA ASN A 75 4.14 -16.76 -6.04
C ASN A 75 2.69 -16.45 -6.43
N PHE A 76 2.40 -16.39 -7.70
CA PHE A 76 1.08 -15.98 -8.20
C PHE A 76 -0.03 -17.00 -7.91
N ASP A 77 0.31 -18.29 -7.74
CA ASP A 77 -0.64 -19.32 -7.31
C ASP A 77 -1.11 -19.07 -5.87
N GLU A 78 -0.19 -18.60 -4.99
CA GLU A 78 -0.54 -18.22 -3.62
C GLU A 78 -1.41 -16.95 -3.58
N LEU A 79 -1.21 -16.01 -4.52
CA LEU A 79 -2.12 -14.86 -4.67
C LEU A 79 -3.53 -15.30 -5.09
N GLY A 80 -3.64 -16.26 -6.02
CA GLY A 80 -4.91 -16.88 -6.39
C GLY A 80 -5.59 -17.52 -5.18
N GLY A 81 -4.85 -18.34 -4.43
CA GLY A 81 -5.34 -18.98 -3.20
C GLY A 81 -5.81 -17.97 -2.14
N LEU A 82 -5.15 -16.81 -2.00
CA LEU A 82 -5.57 -15.74 -1.09
C LEU A 82 -6.95 -15.17 -1.50
N VAL A 83 -7.15 -14.90 -2.78
CA VAL A 83 -8.44 -14.37 -3.28
C VAL A 83 -9.54 -15.40 -3.07
N ASP A 84 -9.31 -16.66 -3.46
CA ASP A 84 -10.28 -17.75 -3.33
C ASP A 84 -10.64 -17.98 -1.86
N ALA A 85 -9.66 -18.05 -0.97
CA ALA A 85 -9.90 -18.23 0.47
C ALA A 85 -10.68 -17.04 1.07
N THR A 86 -10.40 -15.80 0.62
CA THR A 86 -11.12 -14.61 1.08
C THR A 86 -12.58 -14.66 0.67
N VAL A 87 -12.86 -15.01 -0.59
CA VAL A 87 -14.21 -15.11 -1.11
C VAL A 87 -14.99 -16.26 -0.43
N ALA A 88 -14.33 -17.40 -0.21
CA ALA A 88 -14.93 -18.54 0.49
C ALA A 88 -15.28 -18.21 1.95
N GLU A 89 -14.38 -17.52 2.67
CA GLU A 89 -14.56 -17.18 4.09
C GLU A 89 -15.58 -16.07 4.31
N PHE A 90 -15.56 -15.02 3.46
CA PHE A 90 -16.34 -13.80 3.71
C PHE A 90 -17.51 -13.60 2.75
N GLY A 91 -17.63 -14.41 1.71
CA GLY A 91 -18.73 -14.35 0.73
C GLY A 91 -18.57 -13.29 -0.35
N GLY A 92 -17.38 -12.70 -0.52
CA GLY A 92 -17.11 -11.72 -1.58
C GLY A 92 -15.87 -10.89 -1.32
N LEU A 93 -15.60 -9.91 -2.21
CA LEU A 93 -14.47 -9.00 -2.12
C LEU A 93 -14.88 -7.61 -2.60
N ASP A 94 -14.59 -6.57 -1.83
CA ASP A 94 -14.93 -5.18 -2.13
C ASP A 94 -13.70 -4.28 -2.26
N ILE A 95 -12.61 -4.59 -1.53
CA ILE A 95 -11.42 -3.72 -1.41
C ILE A 95 -10.15 -4.56 -1.55
N VAL A 96 -9.20 -4.06 -2.35
CA VAL A 96 -7.85 -4.62 -2.44
C VAL A 96 -6.82 -3.55 -2.12
N VAL A 97 -5.90 -3.85 -1.21
CA VAL A 97 -4.76 -3.00 -0.92
C VAL A 97 -3.46 -3.73 -1.28
N ASN A 98 -2.86 -3.31 -2.39
CA ASN A 98 -1.56 -3.78 -2.84
C ASN A 98 -0.47 -3.01 -2.09
N ASN A 99 -0.10 -3.48 -0.90
CA ASN A 99 0.90 -2.84 -0.07
C ASN A 99 2.25 -3.57 -0.09
N ALA A 100 2.28 -4.88 -0.35
CA ALA A 100 3.55 -5.60 -0.46
C ALA A 100 4.46 -4.97 -1.51
N GLY A 101 5.71 -4.73 -1.14
CA GLY A 101 6.72 -4.12 -2.00
C GLY A 101 7.94 -3.68 -1.21
N GLY A 102 8.97 -3.26 -1.91
CA GLY A 102 10.22 -2.80 -1.30
C GLY A 102 11.42 -2.98 -2.22
N SER A 103 12.56 -2.51 -1.77
CA SER A 103 13.88 -2.72 -2.39
C SER A 103 14.95 -2.23 -1.42
N ASN A 104 16.20 -2.54 -1.72
CA ASN A 104 17.38 -2.00 -1.05
C ASN A 104 18.00 -0.87 -1.87
N ALA A 105 18.51 0.17 -1.21
CA ALA A 105 19.28 1.22 -1.87
C ALA A 105 20.65 0.66 -2.32
N LYS A 106 21.07 1.00 -3.56
CA LYS A 106 22.33 0.53 -4.12
C LYS A 106 22.87 1.54 -5.14
N ALA A 107 24.17 1.72 -5.20
CA ALA A 107 24.80 2.58 -6.22
C ALA A 107 24.49 2.06 -7.63
N PHE A 108 24.29 2.97 -8.59
CA PHE A 108 23.95 2.61 -9.97
C PHE A 108 24.98 1.68 -10.60
N SER A 109 26.28 1.97 -10.40
CA SER A 109 27.38 1.15 -10.93
C SER A 109 27.42 -0.29 -10.42
N LEU A 110 26.71 -0.59 -9.33
CA LEU A 110 26.63 -1.93 -8.73
C LEU A 110 25.27 -2.59 -8.99
N THR A 111 24.31 -1.88 -9.57
CA THR A 111 22.97 -2.37 -9.83
C THR A 111 22.96 -3.21 -11.12
N THR A 112 22.30 -4.36 -11.07
CA THR A 112 22.20 -5.28 -12.22
C THR A 112 20.80 -5.26 -12.83
N VAL A 113 20.67 -5.82 -14.04
CA VAL A 113 19.39 -5.97 -14.75
C VAL A 113 18.46 -6.90 -13.96
N GLU A 114 19.00 -7.98 -13.42
CA GLU A 114 18.25 -8.98 -12.63
C GLU A 114 17.64 -8.33 -11.38
N GLU A 115 18.37 -7.42 -10.73
CA GLU A 115 17.85 -6.65 -9.58
C GLU A 115 16.73 -5.68 -10.00
N LEU A 116 16.85 -5.05 -11.17
CA LEU A 116 15.79 -4.21 -11.73
C LEU A 116 14.54 -5.03 -12.04
N GLU A 117 14.69 -6.18 -12.70
CA GLU A 117 13.59 -7.08 -13.05
C GLU A 117 12.92 -7.66 -11.79
N TRP A 118 13.72 -8.09 -10.82
CA TRP A 118 13.21 -8.57 -9.53
C TRP A 118 12.39 -7.48 -8.82
N CYS A 119 12.93 -6.26 -8.77
CA CYS A 119 12.26 -5.14 -8.12
C CYS A 119 10.96 -4.76 -8.85
N PHE A 120 10.96 -4.80 -10.18
CA PHE A 120 9.76 -4.58 -10.98
C PHE A 120 8.72 -5.69 -10.71
N ARG A 121 9.14 -6.95 -10.73
CA ARG A 121 8.26 -8.08 -10.44
C ARG A 121 7.63 -7.94 -9.06
N PHE A 122 8.43 -7.63 -8.03
CA PHE A 122 7.96 -7.54 -6.63
C PHE A 122 7.03 -6.34 -6.39
N ASN A 123 7.23 -5.21 -7.05
CA ASN A 123 6.44 -3.99 -6.79
C ASN A 123 5.31 -3.75 -7.80
N VAL A 124 5.43 -4.26 -9.02
CA VAL A 124 4.47 -3.98 -10.11
C VAL A 124 3.71 -5.23 -10.51
N SER A 125 4.42 -6.32 -10.90
CA SER A 125 3.75 -7.51 -11.41
C SER A 125 2.87 -8.18 -10.36
N THR A 126 3.27 -8.18 -9.09
CA THR A 126 2.47 -8.69 -7.96
C THR A 126 1.17 -7.91 -7.79
N ALA A 127 1.23 -6.57 -7.84
CA ALA A 127 0.06 -5.71 -7.73
C ALA A 127 -0.87 -5.85 -8.95
N PHE A 128 -0.29 -6.01 -10.14
CA PHE A 128 -1.05 -6.29 -11.36
C PHE A 128 -1.80 -7.61 -11.25
N GLU A 129 -1.11 -8.68 -10.87
CA GLU A 129 -1.72 -10.01 -10.79
C GLU A 129 -2.79 -10.08 -9.70
N MET A 130 -2.54 -9.52 -8.50
CA MET A 130 -3.56 -9.41 -7.46
C MET A 130 -4.79 -8.66 -7.95
N THR A 131 -4.60 -7.55 -8.67
CA THR A 131 -5.70 -6.79 -9.28
C THR A 131 -6.48 -7.65 -10.28
N ARG A 132 -5.78 -8.33 -11.20
CA ARG A 132 -6.38 -9.19 -12.22
C ARG A 132 -7.23 -10.31 -11.60
N LEU A 133 -6.74 -10.95 -10.56
CA LEU A 133 -7.43 -12.01 -9.83
C LEU A 133 -8.66 -11.48 -9.07
N ALA A 134 -8.56 -10.27 -8.50
CA ALA A 134 -9.63 -9.68 -7.70
C ALA A 134 -10.80 -9.12 -8.53
N VAL A 135 -10.54 -8.62 -9.75
CA VAL A 135 -11.53 -7.91 -10.58
C VAL A 135 -12.84 -8.66 -10.76
N PRO A 136 -12.88 -9.97 -11.09
CA PRO A 136 -14.15 -10.69 -11.21
C PRO A 136 -15.02 -10.66 -9.94
N HIS A 137 -14.38 -10.75 -8.78
CA HIS A 137 -15.05 -10.77 -7.48
C HIS A 137 -15.54 -9.38 -7.06
N LEU A 138 -14.77 -8.32 -7.35
CA LEU A 138 -15.16 -6.93 -7.18
C LEU A 138 -16.39 -6.60 -8.05
N LEU A 139 -16.39 -7.04 -9.31
CA LEU A 139 -17.53 -6.86 -10.23
C LEU A 139 -18.77 -7.62 -9.76
N ALA A 140 -18.61 -8.82 -9.22
CA ALA A 140 -19.73 -9.60 -8.64
C ALA A 140 -20.40 -8.88 -7.46
N ARG A 141 -19.66 -8.02 -6.74
CA ARG A 141 -20.21 -7.14 -5.67
C ARG A 141 -20.84 -5.84 -6.21
N GLY A 142 -20.78 -5.64 -7.53
CA GLY A 142 -21.34 -4.47 -8.22
C GLY A 142 -20.41 -3.24 -8.28
N ALA A 143 -19.48 -3.12 -7.37
CA ALA A 143 -18.46 -2.05 -7.33
C ALA A 143 -17.27 -2.47 -6.46
N GLY A 144 -16.11 -1.83 -6.67
CA GLY A 144 -14.91 -2.12 -5.90
C GLY A 144 -13.96 -0.93 -5.74
N SER A 145 -13.00 -1.07 -4.84
CA SER A 145 -11.89 -0.12 -4.67
C SER A 145 -10.56 -0.85 -4.58
N ILE A 146 -9.58 -0.39 -5.36
CA ILE A 146 -8.20 -0.88 -5.34
C ILE A 146 -7.29 0.28 -4.94
N VAL A 147 -6.45 0.06 -3.94
CA VAL A 147 -5.47 1.04 -3.45
C VAL A 147 -4.06 0.44 -3.56
N ASN A 148 -3.22 1.06 -4.37
CA ASN A 148 -1.82 0.67 -4.53
C ASN A 148 -0.92 1.53 -3.63
N ILE A 149 -0.03 0.92 -2.85
CA ILE A 149 0.96 1.67 -2.08
C ILE A 149 2.23 1.84 -2.94
N THR A 150 2.38 3.05 -3.48
CA THR A 150 3.53 3.44 -4.30
C THR A 150 4.63 4.06 -3.44
N SER A 151 5.24 5.14 -3.86
CA SER A 151 6.20 5.94 -3.09
C SER A 151 6.40 7.28 -3.77
N VAL A 152 6.69 8.33 -3.01
CA VAL A 152 7.18 9.60 -3.60
C VAL A 152 8.47 9.42 -4.41
N SER A 153 9.28 8.40 -4.11
CA SER A 153 10.43 8.03 -4.92
C SER A 153 10.09 7.68 -6.38
N GLY A 154 8.84 7.26 -6.66
CA GLY A 154 8.36 7.04 -8.02
C GLY A 154 8.09 8.31 -8.82
N HIS A 155 8.06 9.47 -8.15
CA HIS A 155 7.78 10.77 -8.75
C HIS A 155 8.96 11.76 -8.68
N LYS A 156 9.94 11.46 -7.85
CA LYS A 156 11.09 12.34 -7.56
C LYS A 156 12.38 11.52 -7.67
N ALA A 157 13.45 12.16 -8.11
CA ALA A 157 14.76 11.50 -8.18
C ALA A 157 15.29 11.23 -6.76
N VAL A 158 15.70 9.98 -6.53
CA VAL A 158 16.30 9.55 -5.25
C VAL A 158 17.56 8.75 -5.55
N ARG A 159 18.71 9.28 -5.12
CA ARG A 159 20.02 8.64 -5.34
C ARG A 159 20.05 7.24 -4.70
N GLY A 160 20.61 6.28 -5.42
CA GLY A 160 20.70 4.88 -4.97
C GLY A 160 19.38 4.10 -4.97
N SER A 161 18.33 4.63 -5.63
CA SER A 161 17.01 3.99 -5.64
C SER A 161 16.50 3.70 -7.06
N VAL A 162 17.40 3.57 -8.06
CA VAL A 162 17.00 3.45 -9.46
C VAL A 162 15.99 2.32 -9.71
N THR A 163 16.20 1.13 -9.13
CA THR A 163 15.29 -0.01 -9.30
C THR A 163 13.93 0.25 -8.66
N TYR A 164 13.95 0.70 -7.40
CA TYR A 164 12.75 0.95 -6.63
C TYR A 164 11.93 2.14 -7.17
N ALA A 165 12.61 3.26 -7.42
CA ALA A 165 11.96 4.47 -7.93
C ALA A 165 11.32 4.21 -9.30
N THR A 166 12.01 3.48 -10.20
CA THR A 166 11.47 3.07 -11.50
C THR A 166 10.23 2.18 -11.32
N ALA A 167 10.30 1.17 -10.46
CA ALA A 167 9.16 0.28 -10.21
C ALA A 167 7.96 1.03 -9.59
N LYS A 168 8.19 1.92 -8.61
CA LYS A 168 7.10 2.71 -7.99
C LYS A 168 6.52 3.75 -8.95
N GLY A 169 7.33 4.32 -9.85
CA GLY A 169 6.85 5.15 -10.96
C GLY A 169 5.97 4.37 -11.93
N ALA A 170 6.40 3.15 -12.30
CA ALA A 170 5.62 2.25 -13.13
C ALA A 170 4.29 1.85 -12.47
N LEU A 171 4.28 1.52 -11.16
CA LEU A 171 3.06 1.23 -10.41
C LEU A 171 2.11 2.43 -10.36
N SER A 172 2.65 3.65 -10.21
CA SER A 172 1.85 4.87 -10.26
C SER A 172 1.20 5.07 -11.64
N HIS A 173 1.93 4.79 -12.72
CA HIS A 173 1.37 4.89 -14.07
C HIS A 173 0.36 3.77 -14.36
N MET A 174 0.66 2.54 -13.95
CA MET A 174 -0.25 1.39 -14.05
C MET A 174 -1.59 1.68 -13.34
N THR A 175 -1.54 2.32 -12.16
CA THR A 175 -2.74 2.74 -11.42
C THR A 175 -3.69 3.58 -12.29
N ARG A 176 -3.14 4.54 -13.06
CA ARG A 176 -3.95 5.42 -13.94
C ARG A 176 -4.59 4.64 -15.09
N ASN A 177 -3.83 3.75 -15.73
CA ASN A 177 -4.34 2.97 -16.86
C ASN A 177 -5.41 1.97 -16.41
N VAL A 178 -5.14 1.21 -15.33
CA VAL A 178 -6.11 0.25 -14.78
C VAL A 178 -7.38 0.97 -14.29
N ALA A 179 -7.26 2.18 -13.75
CA ALA A 179 -8.42 2.99 -13.36
C ALA A 179 -9.30 3.37 -14.57
N ALA A 180 -8.68 3.69 -15.71
CA ALA A 180 -9.41 4.00 -16.94
C ALA A 180 -10.16 2.78 -17.49
N ASP A 181 -9.53 1.60 -17.42
CA ASP A 181 -10.10 0.35 -17.93
C ASP A 181 -11.25 -0.19 -17.05
N LEU A 182 -11.17 0.02 -15.72
CA LEU A 182 -12.12 -0.56 -14.76
C LEU A 182 -13.25 0.38 -14.35
N ALA A 183 -13.17 1.67 -14.68
CA ALA A 183 -14.25 2.62 -14.44
C ALA A 183 -15.49 2.26 -15.31
N PRO A 184 -16.72 2.57 -14.85
CA PRO A 184 -17.06 3.24 -13.60
C PRO A 184 -17.26 2.29 -12.40
N LYS A 185 -17.06 0.99 -12.56
CA LYS A 185 -17.40 -0.03 -11.56
C LYS A 185 -16.35 -0.14 -10.44
N ILE A 186 -15.08 -0.04 -10.78
CA ILE A 186 -14.00 -0.20 -9.83
C ILE A 186 -13.14 1.07 -9.87
N ARG A 187 -12.94 1.68 -8.70
CA ARG A 187 -12.01 2.79 -8.54
C ARG A 187 -10.61 2.23 -8.25
N VAL A 188 -9.61 2.78 -8.90
CA VAL A 188 -8.21 2.39 -8.67
C VAL A 188 -7.39 3.63 -8.41
N ASN A 189 -6.82 3.71 -7.22
CA ASN A 189 -6.00 4.84 -6.79
C ASN A 189 -4.70 4.36 -6.16
N ALA A 190 -3.78 5.26 -5.94
CA ALA A 190 -2.57 4.96 -5.20
C ALA A 190 -2.31 6.00 -4.10
N ILE A 191 -1.59 5.57 -3.08
CA ILE A 191 -0.95 6.44 -2.10
C ILE A 191 0.55 6.39 -2.37
N ALA A 192 1.21 7.55 -2.37
CA ALA A 192 2.65 7.69 -2.46
C ALA A 192 3.19 8.19 -1.10
N PRO A 193 3.58 7.29 -0.20
CA PRO A 193 4.15 7.69 1.09
C PRO A 193 5.50 8.38 0.94
N GLY A 194 5.76 9.34 1.83
CA GLY A 194 7.09 9.82 2.13
C GLY A 194 7.84 8.88 3.10
N ALA A 195 8.71 9.44 3.93
CA ALA A 195 9.37 8.70 5.00
C ALA A 195 8.37 8.43 6.13
N ILE A 196 8.04 7.14 6.34
CA ILE A 196 7.09 6.69 7.35
C ILE A 196 7.84 5.91 8.43
N GLU A 197 7.60 6.26 9.69
CA GLU A 197 8.17 5.57 10.86
C GLU A 197 7.64 4.14 10.93
N THR A 198 8.46 3.21 10.46
CA THR A 198 8.27 1.77 10.54
C THR A 198 9.54 1.16 11.12
N ASP A 199 9.46 -0.06 11.66
CA ASP A 199 10.64 -0.78 12.17
C ASP A 199 11.75 -0.87 11.10
N SER A 200 11.35 -1.02 9.83
CA SER A 200 12.29 -1.06 8.69
C SER A 200 13.02 0.28 8.51
N LEU A 201 12.32 1.40 8.58
CA LEU A 201 12.95 2.72 8.48
C LEU A 201 13.77 3.02 9.74
N ALA A 202 13.26 2.70 10.92
CA ALA A 202 13.97 2.91 12.18
C ALA A 202 15.30 2.17 12.19
N GLY A 203 15.30 0.87 11.87
CA GLY A 203 16.53 0.06 11.81
C GLY A 203 17.52 0.54 10.75
N TRP A 204 17.07 1.16 9.66
CA TRP A 204 17.95 1.80 8.69
C TRP A 204 18.51 3.13 9.22
N LEU A 205 17.68 3.97 9.81
CA LEU A 205 18.09 5.27 10.36
C LEU A 205 19.02 5.15 11.57
N ASP A 206 18.92 4.07 12.35
CA ASP A 206 19.84 3.81 13.46
C ASP A 206 21.29 3.58 13.02
N GLN A 207 21.47 3.18 11.75
CA GLN A 207 22.79 3.05 11.13
C GLN A 207 23.34 4.39 10.59
N PHE A 208 22.47 5.38 10.38
CA PHE A 208 22.79 6.65 9.73
C PHE A 208 22.13 7.83 10.47
N GLY A 209 22.54 8.09 11.72
CA GLY A 209 21.91 9.09 12.57
C GLY A 209 21.78 10.50 11.97
N GLU A 210 22.80 10.98 11.25
CA GLU A 210 22.77 12.28 10.56
C GLU A 210 21.70 12.35 9.47
N VAL A 211 21.38 11.23 8.84
CA VAL A 211 20.33 11.17 7.81
C VAL A 211 18.95 11.40 8.41
N ARG A 212 18.72 10.96 9.65
CA ARG A 212 17.45 11.21 10.36
C ARG A 212 17.19 12.71 10.51
N GLU A 213 18.15 13.46 11.00
CA GLU A 213 18.03 14.92 11.19
C GLU A 213 17.78 15.63 9.85
N GLN A 214 18.56 15.29 8.82
CA GLN A 214 18.40 15.85 7.47
C GLN A 214 16.98 15.55 6.91
N MET A 215 16.45 14.37 7.12
CA MET A 215 15.09 14.02 6.67
C MET A 215 14.03 14.89 7.36
N LEU A 216 14.16 15.12 8.67
CA LEU A 216 13.25 15.97 9.43
C LEU A 216 13.34 17.44 8.98
N GLU A 217 14.55 17.97 8.80
CA GLU A 217 14.78 19.33 8.33
C GLU A 217 14.22 19.59 6.94
N ARG A 218 14.28 18.58 6.06
CA ARG A 218 13.80 18.67 4.68
C ARG A 218 12.32 18.33 4.52
N THR A 219 11.62 17.99 5.60
CA THR A 219 10.18 17.79 5.60
C THR A 219 9.50 19.04 6.15
N ALA A 220 8.59 19.66 5.39
CA ALA A 220 7.91 20.88 5.83
C ALA A 220 7.15 20.68 7.14
N MET A 221 6.60 19.49 7.36
CA MET A 221 5.93 19.10 8.62
C MET A 221 6.90 18.80 9.76
N ARG A 222 8.22 18.86 9.55
CA ARG A 222 9.28 18.65 10.55
C ARG A 222 9.18 17.33 11.33
N ARG A 223 8.55 16.35 10.76
CA ARG A 223 8.45 14.98 11.28
C ARG A 223 8.38 13.97 10.14
N ASN A 224 8.75 12.74 10.42
CA ASN A 224 8.37 11.62 9.57
C ASN A 224 6.86 11.35 9.70
N GLY A 225 6.28 10.74 8.67
CA GLY A 225 4.91 10.25 8.74
C GLY A 225 4.79 9.06 9.68
N ARG A 226 3.62 8.89 10.27
CA ARG A 226 3.25 7.70 11.04
C ARG A 226 2.50 6.74 10.12
N VAL A 227 2.50 5.46 10.45
CA VAL A 227 1.71 4.46 9.72
C VAL A 227 0.23 4.83 9.67
N ALA A 228 -0.29 5.50 10.72
CA ALA A 228 -1.66 6.00 10.77
C ALA A 228 -1.94 7.08 9.70
N ASP A 229 -0.96 7.93 9.34
CA ASP A 229 -1.14 8.94 8.29
C ASP A 229 -1.47 8.27 6.94
N ILE A 230 -0.86 7.11 6.66
CA ILE A 230 -1.11 6.32 5.45
C ILE A 230 -2.41 5.51 5.56
N ALA A 231 -2.68 4.93 6.73
CA ALA A 231 -3.86 4.11 6.94
C ALA A 231 -5.16 4.92 6.80
N LEU A 232 -5.20 6.16 7.32
CA LEU A 232 -6.34 7.06 7.17
C LEU A 232 -6.53 7.53 5.71
N ALA A 233 -5.45 7.79 4.98
CA ALA A 233 -5.51 8.07 3.55
C ALA A 233 -6.05 6.85 2.75
N CYS A 234 -5.65 5.64 3.15
CA CYS A 234 -6.15 4.41 2.56
C CYS A 234 -7.65 4.22 2.86
N LEU A 235 -8.09 4.45 4.07
CA LEU A 235 -9.51 4.45 4.44
C LEU A 235 -10.32 5.41 3.56
N TYR A 236 -9.84 6.64 3.37
CA TYR A 236 -10.49 7.58 2.45
C TYR A 236 -10.65 7.00 1.05
N LEU A 237 -9.57 6.48 0.45
CA LEU A 237 -9.60 5.95 -0.91
C LEU A 237 -10.41 4.63 -1.02
N ALA A 238 -10.47 3.84 0.03
CA ALA A 238 -11.25 2.60 0.07
C ALA A 238 -12.76 2.83 0.25
N SER A 239 -13.14 3.92 0.92
CA SER A 239 -14.51 4.18 1.36
C SER A 239 -15.37 4.95 0.33
N PRO A 240 -16.70 5.04 0.54
CA PRO A 240 -17.59 5.89 -0.25
C PRO A 240 -17.22 7.38 -0.25
N ALA A 241 -16.47 7.88 0.75
CA ALA A 241 -16.01 9.27 0.80
C ALA A 241 -15.20 9.69 -0.43
N SER A 242 -14.59 8.73 -1.13
CA SER A 242 -13.83 8.94 -2.36
C SER A 242 -14.57 8.47 -3.63
N SER A 243 -15.90 8.43 -3.62
CA SER A 243 -16.72 7.89 -4.73
C SER A 243 -16.47 8.56 -6.09
N TRP A 244 -15.95 9.79 -6.11
CA TRP A 244 -15.60 10.54 -7.32
C TRP A 244 -14.08 10.63 -7.56
N VAL A 245 -13.30 9.72 -6.96
CA VAL A 245 -11.83 9.70 -7.05
C VAL A 245 -11.37 8.37 -7.64
N THR A 246 -10.82 8.41 -8.85
CA THR A 246 -10.15 7.28 -9.50
C THR A 246 -8.97 7.76 -10.34
N GLY A 247 -7.96 6.92 -10.53
CA GLY A 247 -6.74 7.23 -11.29
C GLY A 247 -5.82 8.24 -10.60
N LYS A 248 -5.98 8.49 -9.29
CA LYS A 248 -5.19 9.47 -8.55
C LYS A 248 -4.05 8.81 -7.77
N ILE A 249 -2.96 9.57 -7.66
CA ILE A 249 -1.82 9.24 -6.81
C ILE A 249 -1.79 10.30 -5.73
N LEU A 250 -2.15 9.91 -4.52
CA LEU A 250 -2.18 10.80 -3.35
C LEU A 250 -0.82 10.75 -2.65
N GLU A 251 -0.06 11.82 -2.74
CA GLU A 251 1.19 11.98 -1.98
C GLU A 251 0.84 12.25 -0.50
N VAL A 252 1.41 11.44 0.40
CA VAL A 252 1.28 11.59 1.86
C VAL A 252 2.70 11.58 2.43
N ASP A 253 3.38 12.71 2.33
CA ASP A 253 4.82 12.84 2.53
C ASP A 253 5.25 14.01 3.42
N GLY A 254 4.29 14.74 3.99
CA GLY A 254 4.58 15.91 4.82
C GLY A 254 5.26 17.06 4.03
N MET A 255 5.09 17.08 2.70
CA MET A 255 5.78 17.99 1.78
C MET A 255 7.31 17.88 1.96
N ALA A 256 7.83 16.67 1.85
CA ALA A 256 9.26 16.43 1.90
C ALA A 256 9.95 17.07 0.68
N GLN A 257 10.91 17.95 0.94
CA GLN A 257 11.75 18.54 -0.09
C GLN A 257 12.83 17.52 -0.46
N HIS A 258 12.70 16.95 -1.65
CA HIS A 258 13.65 15.96 -2.14
C HIS A 258 14.86 16.63 -2.82
N GLU A 259 15.62 17.40 -2.06
CA GLU A 259 17.01 17.58 -2.43
C GLU A 259 17.72 16.23 -2.25
N LEU A 260 18.75 15.99 -3.06
CA LEU A 260 19.53 14.76 -2.96
C LEU A 260 20.11 14.64 -1.53
N ILE A 261 19.51 13.79 -0.70
CA ILE A 261 20.11 13.42 0.58
C ILE A 261 21.33 12.56 0.23
N ASP A 262 22.49 12.97 0.70
CA ASP A 262 23.70 12.16 0.54
C ASP A 262 23.54 10.86 1.35
N LYS A 263 23.53 9.75 0.64
CA LYS A 263 23.48 8.41 1.24
C LYS A 263 24.87 7.79 1.34
N HIS A 264 25.91 8.63 1.30
CA HIS A 264 27.31 8.20 1.27
C HIS A 264 27.63 7.22 0.12
N LEU A 265 26.90 7.36 -0.99
CA LEU A 265 27.21 6.64 -2.22
C LEU A 265 28.32 7.37 -2.97
N ALA A 266 29.36 6.64 -3.37
CA ALA A 266 30.46 7.19 -4.15
C ALA A 266 29.93 7.84 -5.46
N ASP A 267 30.54 8.96 -5.83
CA ASP A 267 30.39 9.50 -7.18
C ASP A 267 31.12 8.59 -8.18
N LEU A 268 30.65 8.58 -9.43
CA LEU A 268 31.28 7.82 -10.51
C LEU A 268 32.62 8.44 -10.92
#